data_dc0d04d2afcfd86a92a80ea01c9557ac
#
_entry.id   dc0d04d2afcfd86a92a80ea01c9557ac
#
_cell.length_a   1.000
_cell.length_b   1.000
_cell.length_c   1.000
_cell.angle_alpha   90.00
_cell.angle_beta   90.00
_cell.angle_gamma   90.00
#
_symmetry.space_group_name_H-M   'P 1'
#
loop_
_entity.id
_entity.type
_entity.pdbx_description
1 polymer ?
#
loop_
_entity_poly.entity_id
_entity_poly.type
_entity_poly.pdbx_seq_one_letter_code
_entity_poly.pdbx_strand_id
1 'polypeptide(L)'
;MENEKKKYSIDELFGYAYKHNQIPEILFAKDKECCYIFTSEIESLINGGEENSILGKTDMDIQYDPELGKLYYEQDQEIIRTGNPCHCYSEFIENGRIVYREIAKNPIYVNGEIIGISGVVSDITELMTMKKKFEALTVTDALTGMHNRNYFLNYDFDRPVCLPCAYIMCDCNNLKSVNDQMGHEAGDSYIRGAAEILADAIPDKGICIRWGGDEFLLIIPDCNYEESQILMEKIEKEQKIRKESIPYMEISMGSYVRYDIKQPEKEAIQQADRNMYADKAKRKAK
;
A
#
# COMPACT_ATOMS: atom_id res chain seq x y z
N MET A 1 -38.07 48.29 18.67
CA MET A 1 -38.29 47.10 17.81
C MET A 1 -37.28 46.05 18.22
N GLU A 2 -37.73 45.14 19.10
CA GLU A 2 -36.95 44.02 19.56
C GLU A 2 -36.76 43.04 18.39
N ASN A 3 -35.50 42.79 18.03
CA ASN A 3 -35.13 41.73 17.09
C ASN A 3 -35.38 40.39 17.81
N GLU A 4 -36.53 39.77 17.63
CA GLU A 4 -36.76 38.36 18.01
C GLU A 4 -35.72 37.51 17.25
N LYS A 5 -34.71 37.05 17.97
CA LYS A 5 -33.78 36.06 17.44
C LYS A 5 -34.56 34.79 17.15
N LYS A 6 -34.82 34.49 15.88
CA LYS A 6 -35.44 33.26 15.46
C LYS A 6 -34.67 32.09 16.03
N LYS A 7 -35.27 31.28 16.90
CA LYS A 7 -34.71 30.05 17.42
C LYS A 7 -35.02 28.94 16.40
N TYR A 8 -33.98 28.31 15.87
CA TYR A 8 -34.11 27.14 15.02
C TYR A 8 -34.06 25.87 15.88
N SER A 9 -34.87 24.88 15.55
CA SER A 9 -34.74 23.52 16.10
C SER A 9 -33.42 22.86 15.59
N ILE A 10 -32.99 21.81 16.26
CA ILE A 10 -31.82 21.02 15.80
C ILE A 10 -32.10 20.45 14.40
N ASP A 11 -33.30 19.94 14.16
CA ASP A 11 -33.70 19.38 12.87
C ASP A 11 -33.68 20.42 11.74
N GLU A 12 -34.15 21.66 12.04
CA GLU A 12 -34.08 22.78 11.08
C GLU A 12 -32.64 23.16 10.76
N LEU A 13 -31.74 23.22 11.77
CA LEU A 13 -30.33 23.53 11.56
C LEU A 13 -29.62 22.44 10.76
N PHE A 14 -29.88 21.17 11.09
CA PHE A 14 -29.37 20.06 10.30
C PHE A 14 -29.88 20.08 8.85
N GLY A 15 -31.21 20.25 8.67
CA GLY A 15 -31.80 20.37 7.35
C GLY A 15 -31.25 21.54 6.51
N TYR A 16 -30.89 22.65 7.16
CA TYR A 16 -30.23 23.78 6.49
C TYR A 16 -28.80 23.47 6.10
N ALA A 17 -28.02 22.86 7.01
CA ALA A 17 -26.64 22.49 6.75
C ALA A 17 -26.53 21.50 5.57
N TYR A 18 -27.42 20.53 5.52
CA TYR A 18 -27.47 19.54 4.43
C TYR A 18 -27.90 20.15 3.09
N LYS A 19 -28.99 20.94 3.07
CA LYS A 19 -29.53 21.53 1.83
C LYS A 19 -28.60 22.53 1.17
N HIS A 20 -27.66 23.08 1.88
CA HIS A 20 -26.77 24.14 1.38
C HIS A 20 -25.29 23.68 1.29
N ASN A 21 -25.04 22.38 1.24
CA ASN A 21 -23.68 21.80 1.13
C ASN A 21 -22.66 22.43 2.09
N GLN A 22 -23.09 22.70 3.34
CA GLN A 22 -22.21 23.23 4.38
C GLN A 22 -21.44 22.11 5.11
N ILE A 23 -21.79 20.86 4.80
CA ILE A 23 -21.10 19.66 5.30
C ILE A 23 -20.42 19.04 4.07
N PRO A 24 -19.08 18.95 4.03
CA PRO A 24 -18.36 18.44 2.88
C PRO A 24 -18.49 16.91 2.70
N GLU A 25 -18.92 16.21 3.74
CA GLU A 25 -19.16 14.77 3.72
C GLU A 25 -20.54 14.44 3.18
N ILE A 26 -20.64 13.31 2.49
CA ILE A 26 -21.93 12.75 2.10
C ILE A 26 -22.44 11.90 3.24
N LEU A 27 -23.65 12.23 3.71
CA LEU A 27 -24.30 11.48 4.77
C LEU A 27 -25.45 10.67 4.19
N PHE A 28 -25.62 9.45 4.67
CA PHE A 28 -26.75 8.61 4.29
C PHE A 28 -27.30 7.83 5.48
N ALA A 29 -28.54 7.39 5.35
CA ALA A 29 -29.14 6.43 6.25
C ALA A 29 -29.91 5.38 5.46
N LYS A 30 -29.92 4.15 6.01
CA LYS A 30 -30.64 3.00 5.47
C LYS A 30 -31.50 2.36 6.54
N ASP A 31 -32.59 1.74 6.15
CA ASP A 31 -33.45 0.94 7.02
C ASP A 31 -32.87 -0.46 7.32
N LYS A 32 -33.61 -1.33 7.99
CA LYS A 32 -33.21 -2.71 8.31
C LYS A 32 -33.05 -3.61 7.09
N GLU A 33 -33.75 -3.29 6.02
CA GLU A 33 -33.69 -3.97 4.72
C GLU A 33 -32.51 -3.46 3.86
N CYS A 34 -31.65 -2.59 4.42
CA CYS A 34 -30.50 -1.96 3.76
C CYS A 34 -30.89 -1.03 2.60
N CYS A 35 -32.14 -0.56 2.58
CA CYS A 35 -32.63 0.41 1.60
C CYS A 35 -32.33 1.83 2.06
N TYR A 36 -31.88 2.69 1.14
CA TYR A 36 -31.63 4.11 1.42
C TYR A 36 -32.91 4.83 1.80
N ILE A 37 -32.93 5.44 2.98
CA ILE A 37 -34.05 6.29 3.46
C ILE A 37 -33.66 7.78 3.49
N PHE A 38 -32.35 8.08 3.43
CA PHE A 38 -31.82 9.44 3.41
C PHE A 38 -30.46 9.46 2.74
N THR A 39 -30.17 10.53 2.01
CA THR A 39 -28.83 10.93 1.59
C THR A 39 -28.73 12.43 1.45
N SER A 40 -27.58 13.01 1.80
CA SER A 40 -27.33 14.44 1.66
C SER A 40 -26.97 14.86 0.24
N GLU A 41 -26.43 13.94 -0.58
CA GLU A 41 -26.03 14.19 -1.96
C GLU A 41 -26.27 12.94 -2.81
N ILE A 42 -27.02 13.06 -3.85
CA ILE A 42 -27.45 11.94 -4.69
C ILE A 42 -26.47 11.71 -5.85
N GLU A 43 -25.97 12.79 -6.47
CA GLU A 43 -25.15 12.70 -7.68
C GLU A 43 -23.81 12.00 -7.46
N SER A 44 -23.22 12.12 -6.26
CA SER A 44 -21.94 11.51 -5.94
C SER A 44 -22.03 10.04 -5.51
N LEU A 45 -23.21 9.54 -5.17
CA LEU A 45 -23.43 8.11 -4.88
C LEU A 45 -23.80 7.30 -6.12
N ILE A 46 -24.27 7.99 -7.17
CA ILE A 46 -24.71 7.35 -8.42
C ILE A 46 -24.15 8.13 -9.60
N ASN A 47 -23.43 7.48 -10.49
CA ASN A 47 -23.04 8.08 -11.77
C ASN A 47 -24.28 8.40 -12.63
N GLY A 48 -24.76 9.64 -12.59
CA GLY A 48 -25.83 10.15 -13.46
C GLY A 48 -27.26 9.84 -13.02
N GLY A 49 -27.52 9.60 -11.72
CA GLY A 49 -28.88 9.37 -11.20
C GLY A 49 -29.71 10.64 -11.09
N GLU A 50 -31.03 10.52 -11.30
CA GLU A 50 -31.98 11.59 -11.02
C GLU A 50 -32.18 11.76 -9.51
N GLU A 51 -32.53 12.98 -9.08
CA GLU A 51 -32.85 13.32 -7.69
C GLU A 51 -33.93 12.33 -7.14
N ASN A 52 -33.67 11.74 -5.96
CA ASN A 52 -34.46 10.68 -5.32
C ASN A 52 -34.41 9.28 -5.98
N SER A 53 -33.58 9.05 -6.97
CA SER A 53 -33.52 7.74 -7.65
C SER A 53 -32.99 6.60 -6.77
N ILE A 54 -32.32 6.90 -5.62
CA ILE A 54 -31.77 5.90 -4.71
C ILE A 54 -32.64 5.55 -3.51
N LEU A 55 -33.56 6.43 -3.12
CA LEU A 55 -34.44 6.18 -1.97
C LEU A 55 -35.26 4.92 -2.20
N GLY A 56 -35.31 4.03 -1.21
CA GLY A 56 -35.99 2.73 -1.29
C GLY A 56 -35.19 1.66 -2.04
N LYS A 57 -33.98 1.93 -2.50
CA LYS A 57 -33.10 0.97 -3.18
C LYS A 57 -31.92 0.57 -2.30
N THR A 58 -31.33 -0.57 -2.60
CA THR A 58 -30.09 -1.07 -1.97
C THR A 58 -28.86 -0.70 -2.81
N ASP A 59 -27.63 -0.95 -2.29
CA ASP A 59 -26.41 -0.79 -3.08
C ASP A 59 -26.39 -1.70 -4.32
N MET A 60 -27.00 -2.88 -4.25
CA MET A 60 -27.10 -3.80 -5.39
C MET A 60 -27.89 -3.21 -6.58
N ASP A 61 -28.84 -2.30 -6.28
CA ASP A 61 -29.70 -1.70 -7.30
C ASP A 61 -29.08 -0.44 -7.92
N ILE A 62 -28.12 0.21 -7.23
CA ILE A 62 -27.64 1.55 -7.61
C ILE A 62 -26.19 1.56 -8.05
N GLN A 63 -25.35 0.63 -7.61
CA GLN A 63 -23.93 0.64 -7.97
C GLN A 63 -23.73 0.21 -9.43
N TYR A 64 -22.90 0.97 -10.14
CA TYR A 64 -22.54 0.65 -11.53
C TYR A 64 -21.76 -0.67 -11.63
N ASP A 65 -20.91 -0.95 -10.62
CA ASP A 65 -20.19 -2.21 -10.48
C ASP A 65 -21.01 -3.18 -9.60
N PRO A 66 -21.55 -4.29 -10.17
CA PRO A 66 -22.34 -5.26 -9.41
C PRO A 66 -21.59 -5.93 -8.25
N GLU A 67 -20.27 -6.16 -8.40
CA GLU A 67 -19.46 -6.76 -7.34
C GLU A 67 -19.31 -5.80 -6.16
N LEU A 68 -19.10 -4.51 -6.45
CA LEU A 68 -19.04 -3.47 -5.43
C LEU A 68 -20.39 -3.29 -4.73
N GLY A 69 -21.48 -3.29 -5.49
CA GLY A 69 -22.83 -3.24 -4.95
C GLY A 69 -23.14 -4.38 -3.99
N LYS A 70 -22.77 -5.59 -4.40
CA LYS A 70 -22.90 -6.80 -3.57
C LYS A 70 -22.05 -6.70 -2.29
N LEU A 71 -20.80 -6.26 -2.40
CA LEU A 71 -19.91 -6.08 -1.25
C LEU A 71 -20.50 -5.11 -0.22
N TYR A 72 -20.99 -3.96 -0.67
CA TYR A 72 -21.59 -2.96 0.23
C TYR A 72 -22.87 -3.46 0.88
N TYR A 73 -23.70 -4.19 0.15
CA TYR A 73 -24.92 -4.78 0.68
C TYR A 73 -24.61 -5.87 1.73
N GLU A 74 -23.63 -6.74 1.49
CA GLU A 74 -23.18 -7.75 2.46
C GLU A 74 -22.63 -7.11 3.74
N GLN A 75 -21.88 -6.02 3.62
CA GLN A 75 -21.40 -5.22 4.77
C GLN A 75 -22.58 -4.66 5.58
N ASP A 76 -23.59 -4.12 4.91
CA ASP A 76 -24.78 -3.58 5.56
C ASP A 76 -25.55 -4.66 6.33
N GLN A 77 -25.76 -5.82 5.72
CA GLN A 77 -26.40 -6.97 6.38
C GLN A 77 -25.59 -7.42 7.61
N GLU A 78 -24.26 -7.42 7.53
CA GLU A 78 -23.41 -7.78 8.66
C GLU A 78 -23.54 -6.79 9.82
N ILE A 79 -23.64 -5.48 9.53
CA ILE A 79 -23.89 -4.45 10.55
C ILE A 79 -25.23 -4.67 11.23
N ILE A 80 -26.31 -4.91 10.46
CA ILE A 80 -27.64 -5.18 11.01
C ILE A 80 -27.64 -6.45 11.88
N ARG A 81 -26.91 -7.48 11.47
CA ARG A 81 -26.85 -8.76 12.17
C ARG A 81 -26.04 -8.70 13.47
N THR A 82 -24.90 -7.99 13.46
CA THR A 82 -23.90 -8.03 14.55
C THR A 82 -23.88 -6.79 15.41
N GLY A 83 -24.30 -5.66 14.88
CA GLY A 83 -24.13 -4.34 15.50
C GLY A 83 -22.71 -3.79 15.43
N ASN A 84 -21.80 -4.46 14.72
CA ASN A 84 -20.44 -3.97 14.55
C ASN A 84 -20.36 -2.93 13.44
N PRO A 85 -19.72 -1.77 13.66
CA PRO A 85 -19.51 -0.78 12.61
C PRO A 85 -18.58 -1.31 11.51
N CYS A 86 -18.72 -0.77 10.30
CA CYS A 86 -17.85 -1.06 9.17
C CYS A 86 -17.11 0.22 8.74
N HIS A 87 -15.82 0.06 8.43
CA HIS A 87 -14.96 1.11 7.87
C HIS A 87 -14.29 0.56 6.63
N CYS A 88 -14.45 1.22 5.49
CA CYS A 88 -13.82 0.80 4.25
C CYS A 88 -13.34 1.98 3.42
N TYR A 89 -12.42 1.67 2.50
CA TYR A 89 -11.83 2.62 1.56
C TYR A 89 -12.14 2.13 0.16
N SER A 90 -12.46 3.06 -0.72
CA SER A 90 -12.73 2.76 -2.12
C SER A 90 -12.03 3.74 -3.04
N GLU A 91 -11.59 3.24 -4.19
CA GLU A 91 -10.97 4.02 -5.25
C GLU A 91 -11.93 4.06 -6.44
N PHE A 92 -12.21 5.25 -6.93
CA PHE A 92 -13.10 5.49 -8.06
C PHE A 92 -12.38 6.28 -9.17
N ILE A 93 -12.85 6.17 -10.40
CA ILE A 93 -12.42 7.02 -11.50
C ILE A 93 -13.56 7.96 -11.83
N GLU A 94 -13.42 9.23 -11.45
CA GLU A 94 -14.40 10.29 -11.74
C GLU A 94 -13.78 11.31 -12.70
N ASN A 95 -14.43 11.55 -13.85
CA ASN A 95 -13.93 12.47 -14.88
C ASN A 95 -12.46 12.22 -15.29
N GLY A 96 -12.03 10.95 -15.33
CA GLY A 96 -10.66 10.55 -15.67
C GLY A 96 -9.63 10.79 -14.55
N ARG A 97 -10.07 11.11 -13.34
CA ARG A 97 -9.23 11.29 -12.15
C ARG A 97 -9.52 10.20 -11.12
N ILE A 98 -8.48 9.77 -10.42
CA ILE A 98 -8.64 8.86 -9.28
C ILE A 98 -9.13 9.66 -8.08
N VAL A 99 -10.24 9.22 -7.49
CA VAL A 99 -10.85 9.76 -6.28
C VAL A 99 -10.84 8.67 -5.21
N TYR A 100 -10.38 9.02 -4.01
CA TYR A 100 -10.36 8.12 -2.84
C TYR A 100 -11.45 8.51 -1.87
N ARG A 101 -12.29 7.57 -1.51
CA ARG A 101 -13.36 7.77 -0.52
C ARG A 101 -13.19 6.84 0.67
N GLU A 102 -13.37 7.40 1.85
CA GLU A 102 -13.54 6.67 3.09
C GLU A 102 -15.03 6.57 3.40
N ILE A 103 -15.50 5.37 3.72
CA ILE A 103 -16.91 5.08 4.02
C ILE A 103 -16.96 4.50 5.42
N ALA A 104 -17.59 5.23 6.36
CA ALA A 104 -17.85 4.77 7.71
C ALA A 104 -19.35 4.48 7.86
N LYS A 105 -19.69 3.26 8.30
CA LYS A 105 -21.08 2.81 8.49
C LYS A 105 -21.26 2.37 9.95
N ASN A 106 -22.33 2.87 10.59
CA ASN A 106 -22.64 2.58 11.99
C ASN A 106 -24.08 2.13 12.14
N PRO A 107 -24.38 1.19 13.03
CA PRO A 107 -25.77 0.81 13.35
C PRO A 107 -26.48 1.96 14.07
N ILE A 108 -27.78 2.13 13.76
CA ILE A 108 -28.67 3.06 14.47
C ILE A 108 -29.48 2.25 15.48
N TYR A 109 -29.38 2.62 16.76
CA TYR A 109 -30.10 1.96 17.84
C TYR A 109 -31.28 2.83 18.34
N VAL A 110 -32.43 2.19 18.51
CA VAL A 110 -33.59 2.76 19.23
C VAL A 110 -34.04 1.72 20.25
N ASN A 111 -34.11 2.09 21.52
CA ASN A 111 -34.49 1.22 22.64
C ASN A 111 -33.69 -0.11 22.70
N GLY A 112 -32.42 -0.10 22.27
CA GLY A 112 -31.55 -1.27 22.25
C GLY A 112 -31.69 -2.18 21.05
N GLU A 113 -32.57 -1.89 20.11
CA GLU A 113 -32.71 -2.59 18.85
C GLU A 113 -32.07 -1.81 17.70
N ILE A 114 -31.43 -2.51 16.78
CA ILE A 114 -30.92 -1.91 15.54
C ILE A 114 -32.11 -1.65 14.62
N ILE A 115 -32.29 -0.40 14.22
CA ILE A 115 -33.37 0.03 13.33
C ILE A 115 -32.89 0.40 11.93
N GLY A 116 -31.60 0.47 11.71
CA GLY A 116 -31.02 0.84 10.42
C GLY A 116 -29.52 1.15 10.55
N ILE A 117 -28.98 1.78 9.52
CA ILE A 117 -27.57 2.13 9.37
C ILE A 117 -27.46 3.62 9.06
N SER A 118 -26.52 4.31 9.72
CA SER A 118 -26.05 5.64 9.32
C SER A 118 -24.67 5.52 8.70
N GLY A 119 -24.39 6.27 7.64
CA GLY A 119 -23.08 6.28 7.02
C GLY A 119 -22.61 7.67 6.64
N VAL A 120 -21.29 7.80 6.59
CA VAL A 120 -20.57 8.99 6.16
C VAL A 120 -19.59 8.58 5.06
N VAL A 121 -19.60 9.32 3.96
CA VAL A 121 -18.61 9.18 2.88
C VAL A 121 -17.78 10.45 2.84
N SER A 122 -16.49 10.34 3.08
CA SER A 122 -15.53 11.46 3.06
C SER A 122 -14.62 11.35 1.86
N ASP A 123 -14.44 12.45 1.12
CA ASP A 123 -13.41 12.53 0.08
C ASP A 123 -12.04 12.71 0.74
N ILE A 124 -11.19 11.70 0.63
CA ILE A 124 -9.82 11.70 1.16
C ILE A 124 -8.76 11.78 0.05
N THR A 125 -9.17 12.21 -1.16
CA THR A 125 -8.29 12.23 -2.35
C THR A 125 -7.05 13.10 -2.13
N GLU A 126 -7.23 14.30 -1.57
CA GLU A 126 -6.11 15.19 -1.27
C GLU A 126 -5.14 14.56 -0.26
N LEU A 127 -5.66 14.00 0.82
CA LEU A 127 -4.87 13.30 1.86
C LEU A 127 -4.08 12.14 1.25
N MET A 128 -4.74 11.28 0.46
CA MET A 128 -4.09 10.13 -0.17
C MET A 128 -3.06 10.54 -1.22
N THR A 129 -3.35 11.62 -1.95
CA THR A 129 -2.42 12.18 -2.93
C THR A 129 -1.19 12.77 -2.24
N MET A 130 -1.37 13.52 -1.15
CA MET A 130 -0.27 14.05 -0.36
C MET A 130 0.56 12.93 0.28
N LYS A 131 -0.09 11.91 0.83
CA LYS A 131 0.58 10.73 1.40
C LYS A 131 1.44 10.03 0.34
N LYS A 132 0.90 9.74 -0.84
CA LYS A 132 1.65 9.13 -1.96
C LYS A 132 2.83 9.99 -2.43
N LYS A 133 2.64 11.32 -2.52
CA LYS A 133 3.74 12.26 -2.84
C LYS A 133 4.82 12.25 -1.78
N PHE A 134 4.45 12.24 -0.51
CA PHE A 134 5.41 12.19 0.60
C PHE A 134 6.20 10.87 0.58
N GLU A 135 5.52 9.73 0.41
CA GLU A 135 6.14 8.42 0.25
C GLU A 135 7.10 8.38 -0.95
N ALA A 136 6.72 9.00 -2.08
CA ALA A 136 7.58 9.09 -3.26
C ALA A 136 8.80 9.99 -3.08
N LEU A 137 8.73 11.00 -2.21
CA LEU A 137 9.86 11.88 -1.88
C LEU A 137 10.87 11.22 -0.93
N THR A 138 10.46 10.21 -0.16
CA THR A 138 11.38 9.46 0.70
C THR A 138 12.14 8.44 -0.16
N VAL A 139 13.45 8.58 -0.25
CA VAL A 139 14.33 7.69 -1.04
C VAL A 139 15.18 6.77 -0.17
N THR A 140 14.96 6.82 1.14
CA THR A 140 15.72 6.07 2.15
C THR A 140 14.81 5.12 2.90
N ASP A 141 15.28 3.91 3.17
CA ASP A 141 14.61 2.94 4.03
C ASP A 141 14.90 3.23 5.50
N ALA A 142 13.87 3.40 6.32
CA ALA A 142 14.00 3.81 7.72
C ALA A 142 14.66 2.74 8.62
N LEU A 143 14.57 1.44 8.27
CA LEU A 143 15.13 0.36 9.07
C LEU A 143 16.62 0.18 8.82
N THR A 144 17.08 0.30 7.57
CA THR A 144 18.43 -0.01 7.14
C THR A 144 19.28 1.22 6.84
N GLY A 145 18.67 2.39 6.65
CA GLY A 145 19.35 3.61 6.19
C GLY A 145 19.79 3.57 4.73
N MET A 146 19.56 2.48 4.02
CA MET A 146 19.87 2.34 2.60
C MET A 146 18.84 3.05 1.71
N HIS A 147 19.14 3.11 0.42
CA HIS A 147 18.13 3.52 -0.53
C HIS A 147 16.96 2.53 -0.53
N ASN A 148 15.73 3.06 -0.72
CA ASN A 148 14.55 2.23 -0.91
C ASN A 148 14.20 2.11 -2.41
N ARG A 149 13.16 1.32 -2.72
CA ARG A 149 12.70 1.12 -4.09
C ARG A 149 12.31 2.43 -4.80
N ASN A 150 11.82 3.44 -4.06
CA ASN A 150 11.47 4.75 -4.63
C ASN A 150 12.70 5.48 -5.16
N TYR A 151 13.87 5.30 -4.53
CA TYR A 151 15.13 5.81 -5.07
C TYR A 151 15.37 5.32 -6.49
N PHE A 152 15.18 4.02 -6.75
CA PHE A 152 15.33 3.46 -8.09
C PHE A 152 14.29 3.98 -9.09
N LEU A 153 13.03 4.10 -8.65
CA LEU A 153 11.91 4.53 -9.52
C LEU A 153 11.96 6.03 -9.84
N ASN A 154 12.48 6.86 -8.93
CA ASN A 154 12.54 8.31 -9.06
C ASN A 154 13.93 8.80 -9.51
N TYR A 155 14.92 7.93 -9.52
CA TYR A 155 16.26 8.29 -9.94
C TYR A 155 16.26 8.48 -11.45
N ASP A 156 16.38 9.75 -11.86
CA ASP A 156 16.36 10.17 -13.25
C ASP A 156 17.45 9.41 -14.04
N PHE A 157 17.04 8.80 -15.15
CA PHE A 157 17.84 7.88 -15.94
C PHE A 157 18.97 8.58 -16.75
N ASP A 158 19.29 9.83 -16.46
CA ASP A 158 20.46 10.56 -16.98
C ASP A 158 21.79 10.12 -16.33
N ARG A 159 21.79 8.99 -15.61
CA ARG A 159 23.07 8.37 -15.21
C ARG A 159 23.88 8.04 -16.47
N PRO A 160 25.13 8.46 -16.55
CA PRO A 160 26.02 7.83 -17.51
C PRO A 160 26.00 6.33 -17.23
N VAL A 161 25.42 5.56 -18.17
CA VAL A 161 25.34 4.11 -18.04
C VAL A 161 26.74 3.58 -18.18
N CYS A 162 27.40 3.32 -17.06
CA CYS A 162 28.70 2.66 -17.02
C CYS A 162 28.46 1.16 -17.25
N LEU A 163 28.78 0.70 -18.44
CA LEU A 163 28.74 -0.71 -18.80
C LEU A 163 30.17 -1.28 -18.79
N PRO A 164 30.32 -2.56 -18.45
CA PRO A 164 29.30 -3.50 -18.00
C PRO A 164 28.74 -3.14 -16.62
N CYS A 165 27.44 -3.43 -16.39
CA CYS A 165 26.79 -3.13 -15.11
C CYS A 165 26.19 -4.40 -14.52
N ALA A 166 26.63 -4.78 -13.32
CA ALA A 166 26.07 -5.93 -12.62
C ALA A 166 24.87 -5.54 -11.77
N TYR A 167 23.84 -6.39 -11.81
CA TYR A 167 22.66 -6.36 -10.98
C TYR A 167 22.64 -7.62 -10.14
N ILE A 168 22.56 -7.50 -8.81
CA ILE A 168 22.51 -8.64 -7.89
C ILE A 168 21.26 -8.51 -7.05
N MET A 169 20.32 -9.46 -7.23
CA MET A 169 19.19 -9.60 -6.32
C MET A 169 19.58 -10.46 -5.13
N CYS A 170 19.15 -10.05 -3.96
CA CYS A 170 19.40 -10.73 -2.69
C CYS A 170 18.09 -10.89 -1.92
N ASP A 171 17.93 -12.00 -1.21
CA ASP A 171 16.74 -12.31 -0.39
C ASP A 171 17.18 -12.89 0.96
N CYS A 172 16.65 -12.34 2.06
CA CYS A 172 16.87 -12.86 3.41
C CYS A 172 15.99 -14.07 3.66
N ASN A 173 16.58 -15.27 3.54
CA ASN A 173 15.85 -16.53 3.65
C ASN A 173 15.16 -16.69 5.00
N ASN A 174 13.95 -17.25 4.98
CA ASN A 174 13.20 -17.63 6.18
C ASN A 174 12.87 -16.48 7.16
N LEU A 175 12.91 -15.21 6.74
CA LEU A 175 12.62 -14.07 7.60
C LEU A 175 11.26 -14.19 8.31
N LYS A 176 10.23 -14.69 7.62
CA LYS A 176 8.93 -14.93 8.23
C LYS A 176 9.01 -15.91 9.40
N SER A 177 9.75 -17.01 9.24
CA SER A 177 9.94 -18.00 10.32
C SER A 177 10.70 -17.40 11.51
N VAL A 178 11.69 -16.54 11.26
CA VAL A 178 12.41 -15.80 12.29
C VAL A 178 11.45 -14.89 13.08
N ASN A 179 10.63 -14.12 12.37
CA ASN A 179 9.61 -13.26 12.98
C ASN A 179 8.61 -14.05 13.82
N ASP A 180 8.12 -15.16 13.29
CA ASP A 180 7.10 -16.00 13.95
C ASP A 180 7.65 -16.68 15.22
N GLN A 181 8.94 -17.05 15.25
CA GLN A 181 9.57 -17.78 16.36
C GLN A 181 10.25 -16.86 17.38
N MET A 182 10.85 -15.76 16.94
CA MET A 182 11.74 -14.91 17.75
C MET A 182 11.24 -13.47 17.88
N GLY A 183 10.14 -13.12 17.20
CA GLY A 183 9.57 -11.78 17.19
C GLY A 183 10.17 -10.85 16.14
N HIS A 184 9.48 -9.73 15.89
CA HIS A 184 9.86 -8.75 14.85
C HIS A 184 11.22 -8.08 15.10
N GLU A 185 11.64 -7.91 16.37
CA GLU A 185 12.95 -7.35 16.68
C GLU A 185 14.11 -8.21 16.16
N ALA A 186 13.95 -9.54 16.20
CA ALA A 186 14.94 -10.47 15.65
C ALA A 186 14.97 -10.39 14.12
N GLY A 187 13.81 -10.27 13.46
CA GLY A 187 13.72 -10.06 12.02
C GLY A 187 14.33 -8.71 11.59
N ASP A 188 14.08 -7.65 12.34
CA ASP A 188 14.68 -6.34 12.10
C ASP A 188 16.21 -6.38 12.23
N SER A 189 16.73 -7.10 13.23
CA SER A 189 18.15 -7.31 13.43
C SER A 189 18.77 -8.11 12.27
N TYR A 190 18.04 -9.10 11.77
CA TYR A 190 18.44 -9.86 10.59
C TYR A 190 18.53 -8.95 9.36
N ILE A 191 17.52 -8.14 9.08
CA ILE A 191 17.50 -7.22 7.94
C ILE A 191 18.63 -6.19 8.04
N ARG A 192 18.86 -5.60 9.23
CA ARG A 192 19.99 -4.67 9.44
C ARG A 192 21.35 -5.33 9.21
N GLY A 193 21.53 -6.54 9.76
CA GLY A 193 22.78 -7.29 9.57
C GLY A 193 23.03 -7.66 8.11
N ALA A 194 21.99 -8.04 7.35
CA ALA A 194 22.08 -8.27 5.93
C ALA A 194 22.45 -6.99 5.16
N ALA A 195 21.79 -5.88 5.48
CA ALA A 195 22.06 -4.58 4.91
C ALA A 195 23.53 -4.14 5.11
N GLU A 196 24.07 -4.29 6.32
CA GLU A 196 25.49 -3.98 6.62
C GLU A 196 26.43 -4.82 5.77
N ILE A 197 26.23 -6.13 5.68
CA ILE A 197 27.05 -7.03 4.85
C ILE A 197 27.03 -6.59 3.38
N LEU A 198 25.84 -6.28 2.86
CA LEU A 198 25.68 -5.88 1.46
C LEU A 198 26.32 -4.52 1.18
N ALA A 199 26.20 -3.54 2.09
CA ALA A 199 26.82 -2.23 1.96
C ALA A 199 28.35 -2.31 2.00
N ASP A 200 28.91 -3.10 2.93
CA ASP A 200 30.36 -3.26 3.09
C ASP A 200 30.99 -4.05 1.91
N ALA A 201 30.18 -4.81 1.20
CA ALA A 201 30.64 -5.60 0.07
C ALA A 201 30.79 -4.77 -1.20
N ILE A 202 29.90 -3.84 -1.47
CA ILE A 202 29.86 -3.09 -2.73
C ILE A 202 30.96 -2.03 -2.81
N PRO A 203 31.49 -1.74 -4.02
CA PRO A 203 32.44 -0.64 -4.21
C PRO A 203 31.76 0.73 -4.04
N ASP A 204 32.55 1.80 -3.86
CA ASP A 204 32.06 3.18 -3.63
C ASP A 204 31.05 3.67 -4.68
N LYS A 205 31.15 3.21 -5.92
CA LYS A 205 30.21 3.54 -7.00
C LYS A 205 28.97 2.65 -7.01
N GLY A 206 28.94 1.61 -6.21
CA GLY A 206 27.82 0.67 -6.11
C GLY A 206 26.64 1.30 -5.37
N ILE A 207 25.44 0.85 -5.70
CA ILE A 207 24.21 1.29 -5.05
C ILE A 207 23.57 0.06 -4.41
N CYS A 208 23.22 0.17 -3.13
CA CYS A 208 22.44 -0.84 -2.42
C CYS A 208 21.04 -0.30 -2.13
N ILE A 209 20.02 -1.06 -2.52
CA ILE A 209 18.62 -0.69 -2.43
C ILE A 209 17.90 -1.79 -1.67
N ARG A 210 17.17 -1.43 -0.61
CA ARG A 210 16.15 -2.34 -0.06
C ARG A 210 14.95 -2.35 -1.01
N TRP A 211 14.81 -3.45 -1.76
CA TRP A 211 13.86 -3.59 -2.85
C TRP A 211 12.46 -3.97 -2.37
N GLY A 212 12.39 -4.75 -1.31
CA GLY A 212 11.17 -5.23 -0.67
C GLY A 212 11.36 -5.45 0.83
N GLY A 213 10.48 -6.21 1.46
CA GLY A 213 10.55 -6.51 2.89
C GLY A 213 11.86 -7.19 3.31
N ASP A 214 12.23 -8.25 2.60
CA ASP A 214 13.41 -9.11 2.79
C ASP A 214 14.33 -9.14 1.57
N GLU A 215 14.05 -8.32 0.56
CA GLU A 215 14.77 -8.28 -0.71
C GLU A 215 15.65 -7.04 -0.84
N PHE A 216 16.84 -7.21 -1.41
CA PHE A 216 17.78 -6.14 -1.75
C PHE A 216 18.22 -6.25 -3.20
N LEU A 217 18.48 -5.09 -3.82
CA LEU A 217 19.06 -4.96 -5.14
C LEU A 217 20.38 -4.19 -5.05
N LEU A 218 21.45 -4.80 -5.53
CA LEU A 218 22.74 -4.16 -5.72
C LEU A 218 22.92 -3.82 -7.20
N ILE A 219 23.32 -2.58 -7.49
CA ILE A 219 23.63 -2.10 -8.85
C ILE A 219 25.09 -1.69 -8.83
N ILE A 220 25.92 -2.37 -9.60
CA ILE A 220 27.37 -2.17 -9.59
C ILE A 220 27.83 -1.77 -10.99
N PRO A 221 28.07 -0.45 -11.22
CA PRO A 221 28.64 0.05 -12.48
C PRO A 221 30.08 -0.46 -12.68
N ASP A 222 30.53 -0.52 -13.94
CA ASP A 222 31.87 -0.96 -14.35
C ASP A 222 32.23 -2.35 -13.78
N CYS A 223 31.26 -3.27 -13.72
CA CYS A 223 31.40 -4.59 -13.12
C CYS A 223 31.00 -5.69 -14.13
N ASN A 224 31.96 -6.53 -14.49
CA ASN A 224 31.74 -7.67 -15.36
C ASN A 224 31.24 -8.91 -14.59
N TYR A 225 31.05 -10.04 -15.29
CA TYR A 225 30.50 -11.24 -14.66
C TYR A 225 31.44 -11.83 -13.60
N GLU A 226 32.74 -11.95 -13.89
CA GLU A 226 33.73 -12.48 -12.96
C GLU A 226 33.81 -11.65 -11.69
N GLU A 227 33.84 -10.33 -11.83
CA GLU A 227 33.84 -9.39 -10.70
C GLU A 227 32.55 -9.52 -9.86
N SER A 228 31.40 -9.70 -10.52
CA SER A 228 30.14 -9.90 -9.79
C SER A 228 30.14 -11.21 -8.97
N GLN A 229 30.78 -12.29 -9.48
CA GLN A 229 30.93 -13.53 -8.73
C GLN A 229 31.85 -13.38 -7.52
N ILE A 230 32.97 -12.65 -7.67
CA ILE A 230 33.88 -12.35 -6.56
C ILE A 230 33.16 -11.55 -5.46
N LEU A 231 32.30 -10.62 -5.86
CA LEU A 231 31.49 -9.84 -4.92
C LEU A 231 30.52 -10.75 -4.13
N MET A 232 29.83 -11.65 -4.84
CA MET A 232 28.94 -12.62 -4.21
C MET A 232 29.66 -13.55 -3.25
N GLU A 233 30.90 -14.00 -3.60
CA GLU A 233 31.73 -14.80 -2.71
C GLU A 233 32.16 -14.02 -1.45
N LYS A 234 32.44 -12.71 -1.59
CA LYS A 234 32.73 -11.84 -0.44
C LYS A 234 31.52 -11.78 0.50
N ILE A 235 30.30 -11.56 -0.03
CA ILE A 235 29.06 -11.54 0.75
C ILE A 235 28.84 -12.90 1.43
N GLU A 236 29.08 -14.01 0.75
CA GLU A 236 28.99 -15.37 1.33
C GLU A 236 29.95 -15.58 2.51
N LYS A 237 31.15 -15.05 2.45
CA LYS A 237 32.11 -15.14 3.56
C LYS A 237 31.66 -14.31 4.76
N GLU A 238 31.25 -13.07 4.51
CA GLU A 238 30.79 -12.17 5.58
C GLU A 238 29.53 -12.70 6.27
N GLN A 239 28.57 -13.24 5.51
CA GLN A 239 27.39 -13.84 6.14
C GLN A 239 27.74 -15.06 7.01
N LYS A 240 28.76 -15.86 6.67
CA LYS A 240 29.21 -16.98 7.52
C LYS A 240 29.80 -16.47 8.84
N ILE A 241 30.54 -15.38 8.81
CA ILE A 241 31.07 -14.74 10.03
C ILE A 241 29.92 -14.18 10.85
N ARG A 242 28.97 -13.50 10.22
CA ARG A 242 27.82 -12.89 10.89
C ARG A 242 26.88 -13.92 11.54
N LYS A 243 26.89 -15.18 11.08
CA LYS A 243 26.16 -16.28 11.72
C LYS A 243 26.58 -16.57 13.14
N GLU A 244 27.75 -16.14 13.59
CA GLU A 244 28.15 -16.23 14.99
C GLU A 244 27.28 -15.37 15.90
N SER A 245 26.81 -14.21 15.41
CA SER A 245 25.93 -13.28 16.14
C SER A 245 24.45 -13.39 15.74
N ILE A 246 24.17 -13.76 14.48
CA ILE A 246 22.82 -13.95 13.93
C ILE A 246 22.75 -15.34 13.28
N PRO A 247 22.53 -16.41 14.09
CA PRO A 247 22.68 -17.80 13.63
C PRO A 247 21.76 -18.21 12.47
N TYR A 248 20.61 -17.54 12.35
CA TYR A 248 19.61 -17.79 11.30
C TYR A 248 19.84 -16.98 10.01
N MET A 249 20.89 -16.17 9.95
CA MET A 249 21.20 -15.35 8.75
C MET A 249 21.55 -16.22 7.56
N GLU A 250 20.79 -16.09 6.50
CA GLU A 250 21.05 -16.74 5.22
C GLU A 250 20.48 -15.89 4.07
N ILE A 251 21.37 -15.46 3.18
CA ILE A 251 21.03 -14.60 2.03
C ILE A 251 21.19 -15.43 0.76
N SER A 252 20.11 -15.56 -0.01
CA SER A 252 20.19 -16.09 -1.38
C SER A 252 20.49 -14.96 -2.35
N MET A 253 21.32 -15.23 -3.36
CA MET A 253 21.78 -14.21 -4.29
C MET A 253 21.74 -14.69 -5.73
N GLY A 254 21.47 -13.77 -6.65
CA GLY A 254 21.58 -14.03 -8.08
C GLY A 254 22.04 -12.79 -8.82
N SER A 255 23.05 -12.94 -9.68
CA SER A 255 23.59 -11.84 -10.47
C SER A 255 23.22 -11.97 -11.94
N TYR A 256 23.16 -10.83 -12.61
CA TYR A 256 23.13 -10.69 -14.07
C TYR A 256 23.91 -9.43 -14.46
N VAL A 257 24.69 -9.51 -15.55
CA VAL A 257 25.47 -8.38 -16.04
C VAL A 257 24.92 -7.89 -17.36
N ARG A 258 24.62 -6.60 -17.40
CA ARG A 258 24.17 -5.89 -18.59
C ARG A 258 25.38 -5.34 -19.34
N TYR A 259 25.54 -5.75 -20.61
CA TYR A 259 26.64 -5.33 -21.49
C TYR A 259 26.19 -4.39 -22.60
N ASP A 260 24.89 -4.33 -22.91
CA ASP A 260 24.35 -3.50 -23.99
C ASP A 260 23.35 -2.46 -23.44
N ILE A 261 23.55 -1.21 -23.81
CA ILE A 261 22.67 -0.10 -23.43
C ILE A 261 21.24 -0.26 -23.99
N LYS A 262 21.09 -0.97 -25.10
CA LYS A 262 19.79 -1.26 -25.68
C LYS A 262 18.96 -2.28 -24.89
N GLN A 263 19.61 -3.09 -24.07
CA GLN A 263 18.89 -3.98 -23.17
C GLN A 263 18.24 -3.16 -22.04
N PRO A 264 16.91 -3.28 -21.84
CA PRO A 264 16.24 -2.58 -20.75
C PRO A 264 16.81 -3.00 -19.38
N GLU A 265 17.05 -2.07 -18.50
CA GLU A 265 17.53 -2.32 -17.12
C GLU A 265 16.60 -3.26 -16.36
N LYS A 266 15.29 -3.12 -16.58
CA LYS A 266 14.26 -4.00 -16.00
C LYS A 266 14.47 -5.49 -16.35
N GLU A 267 14.91 -5.79 -17.56
CA GLU A 267 15.20 -7.17 -17.98
C GLU A 267 16.41 -7.74 -17.25
N ALA A 268 17.45 -6.92 -17.05
CA ALA A 268 18.63 -7.33 -16.29
C ALA A 268 18.27 -7.64 -14.82
N ILE A 269 17.45 -6.81 -14.19
CA ILE A 269 16.94 -7.05 -12.84
C ILE A 269 16.11 -8.32 -12.77
N GLN A 270 15.19 -8.55 -13.73
CA GLN A 270 14.38 -9.76 -13.78
C GLN A 270 15.23 -11.03 -13.94
N GLN A 271 16.34 -10.93 -14.67
CA GLN A 271 17.24 -12.08 -14.85
C GLN A 271 18.04 -12.37 -13.58
N ALA A 272 18.51 -11.32 -12.89
CA ALA A 272 19.16 -11.45 -11.58
C ALA A 272 18.20 -12.09 -10.56
N ASP A 273 16.94 -11.68 -10.55
CA ASP A 273 15.88 -12.23 -9.70
C ASP A 273 15.66 -13.73 -9.96
N ARG A 274 15.55 -14.15 -11.22
CA ARG A 274 15.46 -15.58 -11.57
C ARG A 274 16.65 -16.38 -11.06
N ASN A 275 17.85 -15.83 -11.17
CA ASN A 275 19.07 -16.47 -10.72
C ASN A 275 19.09 -16.58 -9.17
N MET A 276 18.62 -15.58 -8.45
CA MET A 276 18.42 -15.60 -7.00
C MET A 276 17.44 -16.69 -6.57
N TYR A 277 16.30 -16.83 -7.25
CA TYR A 277 15.34 -17.89 -6.96
C TYR A 277 15.94 -19.29 -7.20
N ALA A 278 16.80 -19.45 -8.21
CA ALA A 278 17.51 -20.69 -8.44
C ALA A 278 18.51 -21.03 -7.32
N ASP A 279 19.22 -20.02 -6.78
CA ASP A 279 20.08 -20.20 -5.61
C ASP A 279 19.26 -20.54 -4.36
N LYS A 280 18.13 -19.83 -4.11
CA LYS A 280 17.23 -20.09 -3.00
C LYS A 280 16.69 -21.52 -3.01
N ALA A 281 16.34 -22.06 -4.19
CA ALA A 281 15.90 -23.44 -4.34
C ALA A 281 17.00 -24.45 -4.01
N LYS A 282 18.25 -24.20 -4.44
CA LYS A 282 19.41 -25.05 -4.12
C LYS A 282 19.74 -25.06 -2.61
N ARG A 283 19.58 -23.94 -1.93
CA ARG A 283 19.81 -23.82 -0.47
C ARG A 283 18.76 -24.58 0.35
N LYS A 284 17.49 -24.57 -0.11
CA LYS A 284 16.40 -25.32 0.55
C LYS A 284 16.51 -26.85 0.37
N ALA A 285 17.24 -27.32 -0.63
CA ALA A 285 17.43 -28.75 -0.91
C ALA A 285 18.60 -29.39 -0.13
N LYS A 286 19.39 -28.57 0.55
CA LYS A 286 20.52 -29.00 1.44
C LYS A 286 20.05 -29.08 2.90
#